data_d0e914692fa8609f905d92b4c3321db9
#
_entry.id   d0e914692fa8609f905d92b4c3321db9
#
_cell.length_a   1.000
_cell.length_b   1.000
_cell.length_c   1.000
_cell.angle_alpha   90.00
_cell.angle_beta   90.00
_cell.angle_gamma   90.00
#
_symmetry.space_group_name_H-M   'P 1'
#
loop_
_entity.id
_entity.type
_entity.pdbx_description
1 polymer ?
#
loop_
_entity_poly.entity_id
_entity_poly.type
_entity_poly.pdbx_seq_one_letter_code
_entity_poly.pdbx_strand_id
1 'polypeptide(L)'
;VIDAPSDRSDLVQFRDTDAHARDVGAVIRHLKDTLKLPVWVVGTSNGTTSAANAGVRLTGDDGPAGVVLTSSRLTTTLRAAGVMTQDLGRIAIPVLIAHHKADACFVTPPDGIAGLKAALKNAKPVKVLWYEGGKDVKGDPCDAYHYHGFRGIETRVIADIMAWIRNPAP
;
A
#
# COMPACT_ATOMS: atom_id res chain seq x y z
N VAL A 1 3.57 9.75 -8.75
CA VAL A 1 3.41 9.88 -7.28
C VAL A 1 2.26 10.84 -7.03
N ILE A 2 1.34 10.46 -6.13
CA ILE A 2 0.28 11.36 -5.65
C ILE A 2 0.80 12.01 -4.38
N ASP A 3 0.85 13.33 -4.37
CA ASP A 3 1.21 14.15 -3.22
C ASP A 3 -0.04 14.66 -2.48
N ALA A 4 0.13 15.47 -1.44
CA ALA A 4 -0.98 16.11 -0.76
C ALA A 4 -1.74 17.05 -1.72
N PRO A 5 -3.09 17.15 -1.60
CA PRO A 5 -3.85 18.18 -2.32
C PRO A 5 -3.33 19.58 -2.02
N SER A 6 -3.50 20.51 -2.97
CA SER A 6 -2.94 21.86 -2.87
C SER A 6 -3.47 22.71 -1.70
N ASP A 7 -4.60 22.31 -1.13
CA ASP A 7 -5.22 22.94 0.05
C ASP A 7 -4.72 22.35 1.39
N ARG A 8 -3.72 21.43 1.35
CA ARG A 8 -3.15 20.78 2.52
C ARG A 8 -1.63 20.82 2.49
N SER A 9 -1.03 21.00 3.65
CA SER A 9 0.43 20.94 3.82
C SER A 9 0.95 19.49 3.93
N ASP A 10 0.09 18.55 4.36
CA ASP A 10 0.45 17.14 4.57
C ASP A 10 -0.79 16.22 4.53
N LEU A 11 -0.56 14.93 4.75
CA LEU A 11 -1.61 13.90 4.82
C LEU A 11 -1.77 13.31 6.23
N VAL A 12 -1.30 14.00 7.27
CA VAL A 12 -1.47 13.56 8.67
C VAL A 12 -2.96 13.49 9.01
N GLN A 13 -3.41 12.37 9.59
CA GLN A 13 -4.82 12.10 9.93
C GLN A 13 -5.82 12.29 8.76
N PHE A 14 -5.35 12.17 7.52
CA PHE A 14 -6.20 12.35 6.34
C PHE A 14 -6.29 11.08 5.47
N ARG A 15 -5.26 10.23 5.50
CA ARG A 15 -5.11 9.08 4.59
C ARG A 15 -6.23 8.05 4.65
N ASP A 16 -6.97 7.97 5.74
CA ASP A 16 -8.07 7.03 5.99
C ASP A 16 -9.47 7.67 5.86
N THR A 17 -9.55 8.94 5.41
CA THR A 17 -10.81 9.67 5.27
C THR A 17 -11.50 9.42 3.93
N ASP A 18 -12.82 9.66 3.88
CA ASP A 18 -13.60 9.66 2.64
C ASP A 18 -13.13 10.73 1.66
N ALA A 19 -12.70 11.89 2.17
CA ALA A 19 -12.19 12.99 1.34
C ALA A 19 -10.93 12.54 0.59
N HIS A 20 -9.97 11.93 1.30
CA HIS A 20 -8.76 11.40 0.64
C HIS A 20 -9.07 10.31 -0.39
N ALA A 21 -10.03 9.42 -0.10
CA ALA A 21 -10.44 8.42 -1.07
C ALA A 21 -11.00 9.09 -2.35
N ARG A 22 -11.84 10.14 -2.23
CA ARG A 22 -12.35 10.87 -3.39
C ARG A 22 -11.24 11.55 -4.21
N ASP A 23 -10.22 12.11 -3.56
CA ASP A 23 -9.08 12.70 -4.26
C ASP A 23 -8.31 11.63 -5.05
N VAL A 24 -8.05 10.48 -4.44
CA VAL A 24 -7.41 9.34 -5.13
C VAL A 24 -8.30 8.83 -6.27
N GLY A 25 -9.60 8.75 -6.08
CA GLY A 25 -10.57 8.34 -7.10
C GLY A 25 -10.57 9.27 -8.31
N ALA A 26 -10.50 10.58 -8.08
CA ALA A 26 -10.40 11.55 -9.18
C ALA A 26 -9.14 11.35 -10.04
N VAL A 27 -7.99 11.05 -9.39
CA VAL A 27 -6.75 10.73 -10.09
C VAL A 27 -6.88 9.42 -10.88
N ILE A 28 -7.47 8.37 -10.27
CA ILE A 28 -7.70 7.07 -10.92
C ILE A 28 -8.55 7.27 -12.18
N ARG A 29 -9.66 7.99 -12.08
CA ARG A 29 -10.56 8.28 -13.21
C ARG A 29 -9.81 9.02 -14.31
N HIS A 30 -9.10 10.10 -13.98
CA HIS A 30 -8.32 10.86 -14.94
C HIS A 30 -7.30 9.98 -15.69
N LEU A 31 -6.58 9.11 -14.98
CA LEU A 31 -5.61 8.19 -15.58
C LEU A 31 -6.27 7.16 -16.49
N LYS A 32 -7.40 6.58 -16.07
CA LYS A 32 -8.18 5.64 -16.91
C LYS A 32 -8.67 6.31 -18.18
N ASP A 33 -9.20 7.53 -18.07
CA ASP A 33 -9.71 8.29 -19.21
C ASP A 33 -8.60 8.68 -20.19
N THR A 34 -7.43 9.03 -19.67
CA THR A 34 -6.30 9.47 -20.49
C THR A 34 -5.54 8.30 -21.10
N LEU A 35 -5.23 7.26 -20.31
CA LEU A 35 -4.36 6.17 -20.73
C LEU A 35 -5.12 4.99 -21.31
N LYS A 36 -6.41 4.84 -21.01
CA LYS A 36 -7.26 3.68 -21.37
C LYS A 36 -6.68 2.36 -20.84
N LEU A 37 -6.04 2.41 -19.68
CA LEU A 37 -5.41 1.25 -19.02
C LEU A 37 -5.95 1.06 -17.60
N PRO A 38 -5.91 -0.18 -17.07
CA PRO A 38 -6.24 -0.42 -15.66
C PRO A 38 -5.24 0.31 -14.76
N VAL A 39 -5.74 0.98 -13.73
CA VAL A 39 -4.94 1.75 -12.77
C VAL A 39 -4.81 0.98 -11.47
N TRP A 40 -3.59 0.76 -11.01
CA TRP A 40 -3.28 0.14 -9.74
C TRP A 40 -2.82 1.19 -8.73
N VAL A 41 -3.19 1.01 -7.47
CA VAL A 41 -2.72 1.88 -6.38
C VAL A 41 -1.64 1.16 -5.60
N VAL A 42 -0.46 1.78 -5.50
CA VAL A 42 0.69 1.25 -4.74
C VAL A 42 0.95 2.18 -3.56
N GLY A 43 0.93 1.65 -2.36
CA GLY A 43 1.26 2.39 -1.14
C GLY A 43 2.45 1.77 -0.41
N THR A 44 3.36 2.61 0.09
CA THR A 44 4.49 2.20 0.93
C THR A 44 4.35 2.85 2.31
N SER A 45 4.59 2.10 3.39
CA SER A 45 4.57 2.62 4.76
C SER A 45 3.26 3.37 5.04
N ASN A 46 3.30 4.65 5.39
CA ASN A 46 2.12 5.50 5.55
C ASN A 46 1.20 5.50 4.31
N GLY A 47 1.76 5.35 3.11
CA GLY A 47 1.00 5.28 1.87
C GLY A 47 0.10 4.05 1.77
N THR A 48 0.37 2.99 2.54
CA THR A 48 -0.48 1.80 2.56
C THR A 48 -1.86 2.09 3.13
N THR A 49 -1.97 3.03 4.08
CA THR A 49 -3.26 3.50 4.58
C THR A 49 -4.08 4.16 3.46
N SER A 50 -3.46 5.00 2.61
CA SER A 50 -4.11 5.60 1.44
C SER A 50 -4.55 4.56 0.41
N ALA A 51 -3.66 3.59 0.10
CA ALA A 51 -3.94 2.55 -0.88
C ALA A 51 -5.06 1.61 -0.42
N ALA A 52 -5.04 1.21 0.85
CA ALA A 52 -6.12 0.41 1.45
C ALA A 52 -7.44 1.19 1.46
N ASN A 53 -7.42 2.47 1.83
CA ASN A 53 -8.60 3.35 1.82
C ASN A 53 -9.24 3.42 0.42
N ALA A 54 -8.43 3.56 -0.63
CA ALA A 54 -8.93 3.51 -2.01
C ALA A 54 -9.58 2.15 -2.32
N GLY A 55 -8.95 1.05 -1.95
CA GLY A 55 -9.51 -0.31 -2.16
C GLY A 55 -10.81 -0.58 -1.39
N VAL A 56 -10.96 0.00 -0.18
CA VAL A 56 -12.16 -0.15 0.66
C VAL A 56 -13.35 0.66 0.13
N ARG A 57 -13.11 1.86 -0.41
CA ARG A 57 -14.18 2.84 -0.67
C ARG A 57 -14.49 3.06 -2.15
N LEU A 58 -13.55 2.76 -3.04
CA LEU A 58 -13.69 3.12 -4.46
C LEU A 58 -14.02 1.88 -5.31
N THR A 59 -14.99 2.05 -6.21
CA THR A 59 -15.43 1.02 -7.15
C THR A 59 -15.71 1.64 -8.52
N GLY A 60 -15.92 0.81 -9.55
CA GLY A 60 -16.25 1.30 -10.90
C GLY A 60 -15.13 2.16 -11.49
N ASP A 61 -15.51 3.30 -12.06
CA ASP A 61 -14.57 4.20 -12.76
C ASP A 61 -13.56 4.84 -11.82
N ASP A 62 -13.93 5.10 -10.57
CA ASP A 62 -13.05 5.65 -9.55
C ASP A 62 -12.22 4.58 -8.83
N GLY A 63 -12.59 3.29 -8.97
CA GLY A 63 -11.94 2.19 -8.27
C GLY A 63 -10.64 1.76 -8.93
N PRO A 64 -9.61 1.36 -8.15
CA PRO A 64 -8.41 0.75 -8.69
C PRO A 64 -8.68 -0.66 -9.23
N ALA A 65 -7.86 -1.10 -10.19
CA ALA A 65 -7.85 -2.48 -10.69
C ALA A 65 -7.24 -3.46 -9.67
N GLY A 66 -6.45 -2.98 -8.75
CA GLY A 66 -5.86 -3.71 -7.64
C GLY A 66 -5.04 -2.81 -6.74
N VAL A 67 -4.62 -3.36 -5.60
CA VAL A 67 -3.88 -2.65 -4.56
C VAL A 67 -2.58 -3.37 -4.26
N VAL A 68 -1.49 -2.60 -4.12
CA VAL A 68 -0.19 -3.11 -3.65
C VAL A 68 0.18 -2.39 -2.36
N LEU A 69 0.47 -3.17 -1.33
CA LEU A 69 0.83 -2.70 0.01
C LEU A 69 2.27 -3.11 0.30
N THR A 70 3.20 -2.16 0.30
CA THR A 70 4.61 -2.43 0.60
C THR A 70 4.98 -1.88 1.96
N SER A 71 5.73 -2.63 2.78
CA SER A 71 6.10 -2.25 4.15
C SER A 71 4.89 -1.67 4.88
N SER A 72 3.85 -2.50 5.03
CA SER A 72 2.50 -2.06 5.44
C SER A 72 2.49 -1.47 6.84
N ARG A 73 1.93 -0.26 6.98
CA ARG A 73 1.70 0.37 8.27
C ARG A 73 0.59 -0.37 9.03
N LEU A 74 0.95 -1.11 10.05
CA LEU A 74 0.02 -1.90 10.87
C LEU A 74 -0.31 -1.20 12.19
N THR A 75 0.64 -0.44 12.73
CA THR A 75 0.49 0.26 14.01
C THR A 75 -0.15 1.63 13.83
N THR A 76 -1.22 1.88 14.58
CA THR A 76 -1.83 3.21 14.69
C THR A 76 -1.07 4.06 15.71
N THR A 77 -0.84 5.32 15.38
CA THR A 77 -0.25 6.34 16.26
C THR A 77 -1.13 7.58 16.28
N LEU A 78 -0.81 8.55 17.15
CA LEU A 78 -1.53 9.84 17.17
C LEU A 78 -1.46 10.60 15.83
N ARG A 79 -0.44 10.32 14.99
CA ARG A 79 -0.24 11.03 13.71
C ARG A 79 -0.83 10.32 12.51
N ALA A 80 -1.03 9.01 12.57
CA ALA A 80 -1.54 8.25 11.43
C ALA A 80 -2.17 6.92 11.85
N ALA A 81 -3.27 6.57 11.21
CA ALA A 81 -3.94 5.29 11.35
C ALA A 81 -3.14 4.17 10.63
N GLY A 82 -3.13 2.98 11.20
CA GLY A 82 -2.67 1.78 10.53
C GLY A 82 -3.75 1.23 9.58
N VAL A 83 -3.36 0.41 8.60
CA VAL A 83 -4.32 -0.19 7.64
C VAL A 83 -5.39 -1.04 8.32
N MET A 84 -5.09 -1.62 9.47
CA MET A 84 -6.00 -2.48 10.22
C MET A 84 -7.19 -1.76 10.85
N THR A 85 -7.20 -0.42 10.85
CA THR A 85 -8.36 0.37 11.32
C THR A 85 -9.48 0.45 10.28
N GLN A 86 -9.22 0.00 9.05
CA GLN A 86 -10.15 0.06 7.94
C GLN A 86 -10.89 -1.27 7.76
N ASP A 87 -12.07 -1.23 7.16
CA ASP A 87 -12.84 -2.43 6.82
C ASP A 87 -12.26 -3.13 5.58
N LEU A 88 -11.09 -3.77 5.78
CA LEU A 88 -10.35 -4.46 4.71
C LEU A 88 -11.16 -5.60 4.06
N GLY A 89 -12.16 -6.13 4.77
CA GLY A 89 -13.07 -7.13 4.22
C GLY A 89 -13.91 -6.63 3.05
N ARG A 90 -14.03 -5.31 2.85
CA ARG A 90 -14.72 -4.74 1.70
C ARG A 90 -13.90 -4.74 0.40
N ILE A 91 -12.60 -4.93 0.48
CA ILE A 91 -11.75 -5.00 -0.71
C ILE A 91 -12.06 -6.30 -1.46
N ALA A 92 -12.58 -6.20 -2.68
CA ALA A 92 -12.94 -7.34 -3.53
C ALA A 92 -12.05 -7.48 -4.79
N ILE A 93 -11.04 -6.65 -4.90
CA ILE A 93 -10.06 -6.61 -6.01
C ILE A 93 -8.75 -7.31 -5.61
N PRO A 94 -7.85 -7.62 -6.57
CA PRO A 94 -6.54 -8.20 -6.28
C PRO A 94 -5.71 -7.36 -5.30
N VAL A 95 -5.07 -8.02 -4.33
CA VAL A 95 -4.17 -7.36 -3.36
C VAL A 95 -2.83 -8.07 -3.30
N LEU A 96 -1.76 -7.31 -3.48
CA LEU A 96 -0.39 -7.75 -3.24
C LEU A 96 0.15 -7.09 -1.95
N ILE A 97 0.71 -7.90 -1.07
CA ILE A 97 1.46 -7.43 0.08
C ILE A 97 2.93 -7.77 -0.17
N ALA A 98 3.81 -6.79 -0.10
CA ALA A 98 5.26 -6.97 -0.23
C ALA A 98 5.94 -6.49 1.06
N HIS A 99 6.70 -7.36 1.73
CA HIS A 99 7.27 -7.04 3.04
C HIS A 99 8.66 -7.63 3.22
N HIS A 100 9.57 -6.89 3.86
CA HIS A 100 10.89 -7.39 4.20
C HIS A 100 10.85 -8.07 5.56
N LYS A 101 11.40 -9.29 5.68
CA LYS A 101 11.36 -10.07 6.93
C LYS A 101 12.11 -9.41 8.09
N ALA A 102 13.14 -8.62 7.79
CA ALA A 102 13.92 -7.87 8.75
C ALA A 102 13.54 -6.38 8.84
N ASP A 103 12.33 -5.98 8.40
CA ASP A 103 11.84 -4.61 8.61
C ASP A 103 11.71 -4.35 10.11
N ALA A 104 12.56 -3.47 10.63
CA ALA A 104 12.62 -3.12 12.06
C ALA A 104 11.82 -1.85 12.40
N CYS A 105 11.10 -1.27 11.44
CA CYS A 105 10.26 -0.12 11.69
C CYS A 105 9.06 -0.51 12.57
N PHE A 106 8.92 0.15 13.71
CA PHE A 106 7.91 -0.20 14.74
C PHE A 106 6.46 -0.03 14.28
N VAL A 107 6.20 0.71 13.21
CA VAL A 107 4.85 0.88 12.66
C VAL A 107 4.51 -0.13 11.57
N THR A 108 5.49 -0.90 11.11
CA THR A 108 5.35 -1.91 10.04
C THR A 108 5.88 -3.28 10.47
N PRO A 109 5.51 -3.82 11.65
CA PRO A 109 6.08 -5.06 12.16
C PRO A 109 5.74 -6.26 11.25
N PRO A 110 6.73 -7.06 10.82
CA PRO A 110 6.51 -8.19 9.89
C PRO A 110 5.56 -9.27 10.42
N ASP A 111 5.51 -9.49 11.73
CA ASP A 111 4.64 -10.47 12.38
C ASP A 111 3.14 -10.16 12.23
N GLY A 112 2.77 -8.89 12.01
CA GLY A 112 1.39 -8.48 11.76
C GLY A 112 0.87 -8.76 10.34
N ILE A 113 1.73 -9.14 9.39
CA ILE A 113 1.32 -9.37 7.97
C ILE A 113 0.35 -10.55 7.83
N ALA A 114 0.47 -11.58 8.65
CA ALA A 114 -0.50 -12.68 8.65
C ALA A 114 -1.91 -12.20 8.99
N GLY A 115 -2.04 -11.31 9.97
CA GLY A 115 -3.31 -10.67 10.34
C GLY A 115 -3.86 -9.78 9.22
N LEU A 116 -3.00 -8.99 8.56
CA LEU A 116 -3.39 -8.17 7.40
C LEU A 116 -3.95 -9.05 6.27
N LYS A 117 -3.25 -10.14 5.91
CA LYS A 117 -3.74 -11.09 4.91
C LYS A 117 -5.10 -11.68 5.29
N ALA A 118 -5.26 -12.10 6.55
CA ALA A 118 -6.51 -12.66 7.06
C ALA A 118 -7.70 -11.69 7.04
N ALA A 119 -7.44 -10.38 7.19
CA ALA A 119 -8.46 -9.33 7.13
C ALA A 119 -9.01 -9.08 5.70
N LEU A 120 -8.24 -9.41 4.67
CA LEU A 120 -8.59 -9.26 3.25
C LEU A 120 -9.52 -10.40 2.75
N LYS A 121 -10.62 -10.63 3.44
CA LYS A 121 -11.49 -11.81 3.27
C LYS A 121 -12.09 -11.98 1.87
N ASN A 122 -12.40 -10.86 1.20
CA ASN A 122 -13.07 -10.85 -0.10
C ASN A 122 -12.11 -10.52 -1.26
N ALA A 123 -10.90 -10.08 -0.97
CA ALA A 123 -9.91 -9.76 -2.01
C ALA A 123 -9.45 -11.05 -2.73
N LYS A 124 -9.43 -11.02 -4.06
CA LYS A 124 -9.06 -12.18 -4.89
C LYS A 124 -8.32 -11.73 -6.16
N PRO A 125 -7.08 -12.23 -6.35
CA PRO A 125 -6.26 -13.00 -5.40
C PRO A 125 -5.61 -12.12 -4.32
N VAL A 126 -5.12 -12.77 -3.25
CA VAL A 126 -4.23 -12.14 -2.26
C VAL A 126 -2.91 -12.87 -2.26
N LYS A 127 -1.81 -12.14 -2.50
CA LYS A 127 -0.43 -12.66 -2.47
C LYS A 127 0.39 -11.92 -1.42
N VAL A 128 1.27 -12.65 -0.75
CA VAL A 128 2.32 -12.06 0.09
C VAL A 128 3.67 -12.41 -0.52
N LEU A 129 4.46 -11.39 -0.86
CA LEU A 129 5.86 -11.51 -1.25
C LEU A 129 6.73 -11.13 -0.06
N TRP A 130 7.52 -12.08 0.40
CA TRP A 130 8.50 -11.87 1.45
C TRP A 130 9.89 -11.66 0.87
N TYR A 131 10.58 -10.66 1.41
CA TYR A 131 11.94 -10.33 0.99
C TYR A 131 12.95 -10.51 2.10
N GLU A 132 14.14 -10.88 1.69
CA GLU A 132 15.36 -11.00 2.49
C GLU A 132 16.55 -10.47 1.69
N GLY A 133 17.63 -10.16 2.40
CA GLY A 133 18.83 -9.60 1.80
C GLY A 133 18.77 -8.07 1.68
N GLY A 134 19.63 -7.51 0.84
CA GLY A 134 19.77 -6.06 0.76
C GLY A 134 20.79 -5.52 1.75
N LYS A 135 20.66 -4.26 2.12
CA LYS A 135 21.61 -3.55 3.00
C LYS A 135 20.84 -2.74 4.04
N ASP A 136 21.33 -2.78 5.26
CA ASP A 136 20.88 -1.90 6.32
C ASP A 136 21.95 -0.84 6.63
N VAL A 137 21.55 0.23 7.28
CA VAL A 137 22.44 1.32 7.70
C VAL A 137 22.13 1.71 9.15
N LYS A 138 22.95 2.56 9.73
CA LYS A 138 22.63 3.18 11.02
C LYS A 138 21.61 4.30 10.79
N GLY A 139 20.62 4.41 11.66
CA GLY A 139 19.60 5.47 11.59
C GLY A 139 18.25 5.00 12.06
N ASP A 140 17.19 5.74 11.67
CA ASP A 140 15.81 5.35 11.96
C ASP A 140 15.40 4.18 11.06
N PRO A 141 15.03 3.03 11.63
CA PRO A 141 14.59 1.88 10.85
C PRO A 141 13.40 2.15 9.93
N CYS A 142 12.64 3.22 10.17
CA CYS A 142 11.51 3.62 9.33
C CYS A 142 11.89 4.45 8.09
N ASP A 143 13.17 4.78 7.92
CA ASP A 143 13.64 5.48 6.73
C ASP A 143 13.77 4.53 5.52
N ALA A 144 13.64 5.11 4.31
CA ALA A 144 13.75 4.38 3.06
C ALA A 144 15.12 3.74 2.81
N TYR A 145 16.15 4.16 3.54
CA TYR A 145 17.52 3.63 3.43
C TYR A 145 17.77 2.37 4.26
N HIS A 146 16.74 1.77 4.82
CA HIS A 146 16.75 0.53 5.61
C HIS A 146 16.04 -0.60 4.87
N TYR A 147 15.91 -1.77 5.51
CA TYR A 147 15.07 -2.88 5.02
C TYR A 147 13.60 -2.46 4.82
N HIS A 148 13.14 -1.44 5.56
CA HIS A 148 11.85 -0.81 5.38
C HIS A 148 11.62 -0.29 3.95
N GLY A 149 12.63 0.29 3.32
CA GLY A 149 12.62 0.74 1.92
C GLY A 149 13.18 -0.27 0.92
N PHE A 150 13.44 -1.53 1.35
CA PHE A 150 14.02 -2.59 0.51
C PHE A 150 15.41 -2.25 -0.03
N ARG A 151 16.19 -1.46 0.70
CA ARG A 151 17.51 -0.99 0.24
C ARG A 151 18.40 -2.10 -0.28
N GLY A 152 18.91 -1.91 -1.51
CA GLY A 152 19.83 -2.83 -2.17
C GLY A 152 19.16 -4.02 -2.87
N ILE A 153 17.83 -4.11 -2.80
CA ILE A 153 17.01 -5.09 -3.55
C ILE A 153 15.82 -4.43 -4.25
N GLU A 154 15.77 -3.10 -4.34
CA GLU A 154 14.65 -2.32 -4.88
C GLU A 154 14.27 -2.77 -6.28
N THR A 155 15.25 -2.98 -7.16
CA THR A 155 15.02 -3.43 -8.55
C THR A 155 14.32 -4.77 -8.59
N ARG A 156 14.70 -5.72 -7.73
CA ARG A 156 14.05 -7.03 -7.61
C ARG A 156 12.62 -6.88 -7.13
N VAL A 157 12.39 -6.09 -6.08
CA VAL A 157 11.05 -5.86 -5.50
C VAL A 157 10.12 -5.24 -6.55
N ILE A 158 10.58 -4.23 -7.28
CA ILE A 158 9.81 -3.59 -8.35
C ILE A 158 9.50 -4.59 -9.47
N ALA A 159 10.48 -5.39 -9.90
CA ALA A 159 10.28 -6.38 -10.96
C ALA A 159 9.23 -7.43 -10.56
N ASP A 160 9.29 -7.95 -9.33
CA ASP A 160 8.35 -8.94 -8.82
C ASP A 160 6.93 -8.37 -8.70
N ILE A 161 6.79 -7.13 -8.19
CA ILE A 161 5.49 -6.42 -8.13
C ILE A 161 4.92 -6.24 -9.54
N MET A 162 5.71 -5.76 -10.48
CA MET A 162 5.27 -5.54 -11.86
C MET A 162 4.91 -6.84 -12.57
N ALA A 163 5.65 -7.92 -12.32
CA ALA A 163 5.32 -9.25 -12.85
C ALA A 163 3.97 -9.74 -12.33
N TRP A 164 3.72 -9.56 -11.03
CA TRP A 164 2.45 -9.96 -10.43
C TRP A 164 1.27 -9.09 -10.90
N ILE A 165 1.43 -7.77 -11.03
CA ILE A 165 0.40 -6.86 -11.55
C ILE A 165 -0.06 -7.29 -12.96
N ARG A 166 0.86 -7.76 -13.80
CA ARG A 166 0.53 -8.22 -15.16
C ARG A 166 -0.27 -9.52 -15.19
N ASN A 167 -0.11 -10.36 -14.19
CA ASN A 167 -0.81 -11.65 -14.07
C ASN A 167 -1.06 -11.99 -12.60
N PRO A 168 -2.07 -11.36 -11.95
CA PRO A 168 -2.35 -11.56 -10.54
C PRO A 168 -2.74 -13.02 -10.25
N ALA A 169 -1.96 -13.67 -9.37
CA ALA A 169 -2.17 -15.05 -8.92
C ALA A 169 -1.92 -15.18 -7.41
N PRO A 170 -2.53 -16.17 -6.71
CA PRO A 170 -2.32 -16.45 -5.29
C PRO A 170 -0.86 -16.73 -4.91
#